data_26a6ea4e4d8262f4757bbd65e61400b7
#
_entry.id   26a6ea4e4d8262f4757bbd65e61400b7
#
_cell.length_a   1.000
_cell.length_b   1.000
_cell.length_c   1.000
_cell.angle_alpha   90.00
_cell.angle_beta   90.00
_cell.angle_gamma   90.00
#
_symmetry.space_group_name_H-M   'P 1'
#
loop_
_entity.id
_entity.type
_entity.pdbx_description
1 polymer ?
#
loop_
_entity_poly.entity_id
_entity_poly.type
_entity_poly.pdbx_seq_one_letter_code
_entity_poly.pdbx_strand_id
1 'polypeptide(L)'
;GGSTAAYMKSLIPDWDERVTGSAQVDTWLANDLTNKQLADACGFTLDQIGSDDNSSMADEGVQYVSLSQFNAARQLAGEKPIELATDEYLVDNTIDKSTDYAKALGQKGRTITVDGHELTASGQVVSQSLQVSSMSCLIAVLVVPDELAAERFAAGDLPYLSELNVNLASDSQEQTMKDLMAEYGKAVPPSEEHAEMGLTYESRPWPVSYYDTSESVIADSMGLKLLLVYLALYIGFVFLMTTAAVLSVQQLSEVADSIPRYRLLAQLGCDRAMVLRSLRTQIGIYFVAPLLVAGCHSTCTISLLYKNLLSIWGASAVTGALAIGIALVVAVYAIYLASTYLVARSAVVSGAGKKLLA
;
A
#
# COMPACT_ATOMS: atom_id res chain seq x y z
N GLY A 1 11.33 -26.57 25.11
CA GLY A 1 11.20 -25.94 23.83
C GLY A 1 12.46 -25.22 23.39
N GLY A 2 13.20 -25.82 22.46
CA GLY A 2 14.24 -25.08 21.75
C GLY A 2 13.59 -24.06 20.80
N SER A 3 14.27 -22.94 20.56
CA SER A 3 13.78 -21.99 19.56
C SER A 3 13.76 -22.62 18.17
N THR A 4 12.85 -22.20 17.31
CA THR A 4 12.81 -22.63 15.91
C THR A 4 14.14 -22.39 15.22
N ALA A 5 14.83 -21.29 15.54
CA ALA A 5 16.17 -21.00 15.07
C ALA A 5 17.19 -22.07 15.47
N ALA A 6 17.20 -22.48 16.74
CA ALA A 6 18.13 -23.53 17.24
C ALA A 6 17.85 -24.88 16.56
N TYR A 7 16.59 -25.20 16.32
CA TYR A 7 16.18 -26.39 15.60
C TYR A 7 16.63 -26.36 14.13
N MET A 8 16.34 -25.28 13.40
CA MET A 8 16.78 -25.10 12.03
C MET A 8 18.31 -25.17 11.91
N LYS A 9 19.03 -24.51 12.82
CA LYS A 9 20.50 -24.56 12.89
C LYS A 9 21.02 -25.98 13.08
N SER A 10 20.34 -26.82 13.86
CA SER A 10 20.73 -28.22 14.07
C SER A 10 20.55 -29.13 12.85
N LEU A 11 19.66 -28.74 11.92
CA LEU A 11 19.28 -29.53 10.75
C LEU A 11 20.01 -29.09 9.48
N ILE A 12 20.40 -27.83 9.40
CA ILE A 12 20.93 -27.24 8.15
C ILE A 12 22.46 -27.10 8.33
N PRO A 13 23.26 -27.80 7.52
CA PRO A 13 24.70 -27.59 7.46
C PRO A 13 25.01 -26.14 7.05
N ASP A 14 26.11 -25.59 7.57
CA ASP A 14 26.63 -24.26 7.24
C ASP A 14 25.66 -23.11 7.54
N TRP A 15 24.71 -23.31 8.49
CA TRP A 15 23.77 -22.30 8.92
C TRP A 15 24.45 -20.97 9.27
N ASP A 16 25.52 -21.03 10.07
CA ASP A 16 26.21 -19.82 10.53
C ASP A 16 26.98 -19.07 9.42
N GLU A 17 27.25 -19.74 8.29
CA GLU A 17 27.82 -19.08 7.10
C GLU A 17 26.76 -18.39 6.23
N ARG A 18 25.55 -18.92 6.25
CA ARG A 18 24.43 -18.44 5.42
C ARG A 18 23.53 -17.44 6.14
N VAL A 19 23.39 -17.56 7.45
CA VAL A 19 22.49 -16.73 8.26
C VAL A 19 23.31 -15.85 9.20
N THR A 20 23.30 -14.55 8.93
CA THR A 20 24.07 -13.56 9.69
C THR A 20 23.38 -13.08 10.95
N GLY A 21 22.06 -13.29 11.05
CA GLY A 21 21.25 -12.96 12.22
C GLY A 21 19.89 -13.61 12.14
N SER A 22 19.31 -13.89 13.30
CA SER A 22 17.96 -14.46 13.39
C SER A 22 17.21 -13.94 14.60
N ALA A 23 15.90 -13.78 14.49
CA ALA A 23 15.00 -13.43 15.57
C ALA A 23 13.70 -14.24 15.44
N GLN A 24 13.31 -14.90 16.52
CA GLN A 24 12.03 -15.60 16.61
C GLN A 24 11.02 -14.70 17.28
N VAL A 25 9.82 -14.66 16.74
CA VAL A 25 8.66 -13.96 17.30
C VAL A 25 7.51 -14.94 17.41
N ASP A 26 7.05 -15.14 18.62
CA ASP A 26 5.89 -15.98 18.94
C ASP A 26 4.71 -15.07 19.27
N THR A 27 3.68 -15.13 18.44
CA THR A 27 2.44 -14.38 18.64
C THR A 27 1.45 -15.23 19.41
N TRP A 28 0.90 -14.67 20.45
CA TRP A 28 -0.10 -15.28 21.32
C TRP A 28 -1.45 -14.60 21.15
N LEU A 29 -2.53 -15.35 21.39
CA LEU A 29 -3.88 -14.80 21.51
C LEU A 29 -4.27 -14.77 23.00
N ALA A 30 -4.74 -13.64 23.47
CA ALA A 30 -5.28 -13.48 24.81
C ALA A 30 -6.51 -14.38 25.01
N ASN A 31 -6.62 -15.08 26.14
CA ASN A 31 -7.75 -15.93 26.44
C ASN A 31 -8.95 -15.18 27.01
N ASP A 32 -8.71 -14.02 27.60
CA ASP A 32 -9.68 -13.23 28.38
C ASP A 32 -10.07 -11.89 27.75
N LEU A 33 -9.46 -11.55 26.60
CA LEU A 33 -9.69 -10.27 25.93
C LEU A 33 -9.78 -10.47 24.40
N THR A 34 -10.94 -10.18 23.82
CA THR A 34 -11.14 -10.27 22.36
C THR A 34 -10.88 -8.96 21.65
N ASN A 35 -10.63 -9.01 20.34
CA ASN A 35 -10.44 -7.83 19.50
C ASN A 35 -11.66 -6.91 19.55
N LYS A 36 -12.88 -7.47 19.55
CA LYS A 36 -14.12 -6.70 19.66
C LYS A 36 -14.23 -5.97 21.00
N GLN A 37 -13.98 -6.67 22.10
CA GLN A 37 -14.04 -6.06 23.43
C GLN A 37 -13.06 -4.91 23.57
N LEU A 38 -11.84 -5.09 23.03
CA LEU A 38 -10.81 -4.06 23.09
C LEU A 38 -11.14 -2.86 22.19
N ALA A 39 -11.67 -3.08 20.99
CA ALA A 39 -12.12 -2.03 20.09
C ALA A 39 -13.26 -1.21 20.71
N ASP A 40 -14.29 -1.88 21.24
CA ASP A 40 -15.43 -1.25 21.94
C ASP A 40 -14.96 -0.41 23.13
N ALA A 41 -14.03 -0.92 23.94
CA ALA A 41 -13.44 -0.20 25.07
C ALA A 41 -12.66 1.06 24.65
N CYS A 42 -12.14 1.09 23.42
CA CYS A 42 -11.48 2.25 22.83
C CYS A 42 -12.45 3.18 22.07
N GLY A 43 -13.72 2.81 21.92
CA GLY A 43 -14.74 3.59 21.21
C GLY A 43 -14.68 3.43 19.68
N PHE A 44 -14.19 2.30 19.20
CA PHE A 44 -14.08 1.97 17.78
C PHE A 44 -14.93 0.75 17.42
N THR A 45 -15.45 0.72 16.19
CA THR A 45 -16.01 -0.47 15.59
C THR A 45 -14.93 -1.25 14.84
N LEU A 46 -15.13 -2.55 14.62
CA LEU A 46 -14.17 -3.39 13.89
C LEU A 46 -13.94 -2.90 12.46
N ASP A 47 -14.98 -2.42 11.77
CA ASP A 47 -14.84 -1.84 10.42
C ASP A 47 -13.91 -0.61 10.40
N GLN A 48 -13.94 0.21 11.44
CA GLN A 48 -13.05 1.38 11.57
C GLN A 48 -11.58 0.99 11.74
N ILE A 49 -11.30 -0.18 12.29
CA ILE A 49 -9.94 -0.66 12.54
C ILE A 49 -9.43 -1.64 11.47
N GLY A 50 -10.19 -1.91 10.43
CA GLY A 50 -9.75 -2.74 9.30
C GLY A 50 -10.27 -4.16 9.29
N SER A 51 -11.16 -4.52 10.20
CA SER A 51 -11.84 -5.82 10.24
C SER A 51 -13.33 -5.67 9.93
N ASP A 52 -14.01 -6.76 9.59
CA ASP A 52 -15.46 -6.81 9.41
C ASP A 52 -16.11 -7.32 10.71
N ASP A 53 -17.24 -6.73 11.11
CA ASP A 53 -18.00 -7.18 12.29
C ASP A 53 -18.46 -8.65 12.22
N ASN A 54 -18.52 -9.24 11.02
CA ASN A 54 -18.84 -10.64 10.78
C ASN A 54 -17.59 -11.52 10.60
N SER A 55 -16.39 -10.98 10.76
CA SER A 55 -15.16 -11.78 10.63
C SER A 55 -14.92 -12.63 11.87
N SER A 56 -14.29 -13.79 11.68
CA SER A 56 -13.83 -14.65 12.79
C SER A 56 -12.87 -13.89 13.73
N MET A 57 -12.22 -12.83 13.24
CA MET A 57 -11.30 -12.00 14.00
C MET A 57 -11.98 -11.21 15.13
N ALA A 58 -13.31 -11.00 15.08
CA ALA A 58 -14.05 -10.29 16.12
C ALA A 58 -13.94 -10.97 17.48
N ASP A 59 -14.15 -12.28 17.47
CA ASP A 59 -14.16 -13.12 18.67
C ASP A 59 -12.79 -13.73 18.98
N GLU A 60 -11.79 -13.51 18.13
CA GLU A 60 -10.41 -13.91 18.40
C GLU A 60 -9.81 -13.09 19.53
N GLY A 61 -8.93 -13.72 20.32
CA GLY A 61 -8.16 -13.05 21.34
C GLY A 61 -7.24 -11.96 20.76
N VAL A 62 -7.02 -10.92 21.51
CA VAL A 62 -6.07 -9.85 21.15
C VAL A 62 -4.68 -10.46 21.02
N GLN A 63 -3.98 -10.08 19.96
CA GLN A 63 -2.65 -10.58 19.66
C GLN A 63 -1.60 -9.85 20.51
N TYR A 64 -0.67 -10.62 21.07
CA TYR A 64 0.46 -10.06 21.78
C TYR A 64 1.76 -10.85 21.54
N VAL A 65 2.88 -10.16 21.73
CA VAL A 65 4.25 -10.70 21.63
C VAL A 65 5.04 -10.27 22.85
N SER A 66 6.05 -11.05 23.21
CA SER A 66 6.94 -10.70 24.32
C SER A 66 7.92 -9.58 23.94
N LEU A 67 8.28 -8.74 24.90
CA LEU A 67 9.19 -7.61 24.70
C LEU A 67 10.57 -8.06 24.21
N SER A 68 11.10 -9.14 24.73
CA SER A 68 12.42 -9.64 24.34
C SER A 68 12.45 -10.09 22.88
N GLN A 69 11.42 -10.80 22.42
CA GLN A 69 11.30 -11.24 21.03
C GLN A 69 11.04 -10.07 20.08
N PHE A 70 10.20 -9.12 20.49
CA PHE A 70 9.97 -7.88 19.75
C PHE A 70 11.28 -7.10 19.56
N ASN A 71 12.06 -6.94 20.64
CA ASN A 71 13.34 -6.26 20.59
C ASN A 71 14.39 -7.01 19.76
N ALA A 72 14.37 -8.36 19.78
CA ALA A 72 15.24 -9.14 18.90
C ALA A 72 14.93 -8.91 17.42
N ALA A 73 13.65 -8.84 17.05
CA ALA A 73 13.23 -8.51 15.69
C ALA A 73 13.64 -7.08 15.29
N ARG A 74 13.49 -6.11 16.20
CA ARG A 74 13.94 -4.73 15.98
C ARG A 74 15.45 -4.65 15.76
N GLN A 75 16.23 -5.33 16.57
CA GLN A 75 17.70 -5.36 16.43
C GLN A 75 18.12 -6.01 15.11
N LEU A 76 17.42 -7.07 14.69
CA LEU A 76 17.64 -7.71 13.38
C LEU A 76 17.39 -6.74 12.22
N ALA A 77 16.41 -5.85 12.36
CA ALA A 77 16.11 -4.79 11.42
C ALA A 77 17.02 -3.55 11.54
N GLY A 78 17.99 -3.54 12.47
CA GLY A 78 18.87 -2.40 12.74
C GLY A 78 18.26 -1.30 13.59
N GLU A 79 17.11 -1.55 14.21
CA GLU A 79 16.40 -0.63 15.08
C GLU A 79 16.88 -0.76 16.55
N LYS A 80 16.67 0.30 17.34
CA LYS A 80 17.02 0.27 18.76
C LYS A 80 15.96 -0.48 19.58
N PRO A 81 16.38 -1.22 20.62
CA PRO A 81 15.45 -1.85 21.54
C PRO A 81 14.63 -0.81 22.30
N ILE A 82 13.44 -1.21 22.72
CA ILE A 82 12.52 -0.42 23.54
C ILE A 82 12.51 -0.99 24.95
N GLU A 83 12.36 -0.12 25.94
CA GLU A 83 12.21 -0.51 27.34
C GLU A 83 10.75 -0.32 27.77
N LEU A 84 10.23 -1.29 28.55
CA LEU A 84 8.93 -1.26 29.18
C LEU A 84 9.10 -1.63 30.67
N ALA A 85 8.28 -1.07 31.53
CA ALA A 85 8.14 -1.55 32.90
C ALA A 85 7.43 -2.92 32.91
N THR A 86 7.50 -3.63 34.03
CA THR A 86 6.95 -4.98 34.18
C THR A 86 5.42 -5.04 34.14
N ASP A 87 4.75 -3.91 34.29
CA ASP A 87 3.31 -3.74 34.24
C ASP A 87 2.85 -2.87 33.06
N GLU A 88 3.75 -2.61 32.11
CA GLU A 88 3.42 -1.76 30.94
C GLU A 88 3.32 -2.59 29.67
N TYR A 89 2.51 -2.04 28.74
CA TYR A 89 2.48 -2.51 27.34
C TYR A 89 2.68 -1.34 26.38
N LEU A 90 3.13 -1.64 25.17
CA LEU A 90 3.07 -0.74 24.02
C LEU A 90 2.26 -1.38 22.89
N VAL A 91 1.87 -0.55 21.91
CA VAL A 91 1.12 -0.98 20.73
C VAL A 91 2.01 -0.91 19.51
N ASP A 92 2.13 -2.02 18.80
CA ASP A 92 2.70 -2.07 17.46
C ASP A 92 1.58 -2.03 16.43
N ASN A 93 1.62 -1.05 15.53
CA ASN A 93 0.60 -0.84 14.50
C ASN A 93 1.23 -0.60 13.14
N THR A 94 1.08 -1.56 12.25
CA THR A 94 1.61 -1.49 10.88
C THR A 94 0.56 -1.10 9.84
N ILE A 95 -0.72 -0.98 10.24
CA ILE A 95 -1.84 -0.67 9.34
C ILE A 95 -2.29 0.77 9.54
N ASP A 96 -2.21 1.58 8.48
CA ASP A 96 -2.62 3.01 8.55
C ASP A 96 -4.09 3.20 8.97
N LYS A 97 -4.98 2.29 8.56
CA LYS A 97 -6.42 2.36 8.89
C LYS A 97 -6.69 2.26 10.39
N SER A 98 -5.87 1.52 11.12
CA SER A 98 -6.00 1.34 12.57
C SER A 98 -5.17 2.33 13.40
N THR A 99 -4.56 3.35 12.77
CA THR A 99 -3.66 4.29 13.46
C THR A 99 -4.34 5.05 14.60
N ASP A 100 -5.57 5.51 14.41
CA ASP A 100 -6.29 6.25 15.46
C ASP A 100 -6.71 5.31 16.61
N TYR A 101 -7.07 4.08 16.29
CA TYR A 101 -7.31 3.03 17.28
C TYR A 101 -6.04 2.71 18.08
N ALA A 102 -4.92 2.50 17.40
CA ALA A 102 -3.65 2.22 18.06
C ALA A 102 -3.20 3.34 18.99
N LYS A 103 -3.41 4.61 18.60
CA LYS A 103 -3.16 5.77 19.48
C LYS A 103 -4.09 5.79 20.69
N ALA A 104 -5.38 5.47 20.50
CA ALA A 104 -6.34 5.41 21.60
C ALA A 104 -6.00 4.27 22.56
N LEU A 105 -5.62 3.10 22.02
CA LEU A 105 -5.19 1.93 22.78
C LEU A 105 -3.88 2.21 23.53
N GLY A 106 -2.90 2.82 22.87
CA GLY A 106 -1.61 3.18 23.45
C GLY A 106 -1.63 4.46 24.30
N GLN A 107 -2.81 5.05 24.60
CA GLN A 107 -2.90 6.26 25.40
C GLN A 107 -2.35 6.01 26.81
N LYS A 108 -1.35 6.78 27.21
CA LYS A 108 -0.66 6.63 28.50
C LYS A 108 -1.63 6.55 29.67
N GLY A 109 -1.47 5.52 30.50
CA GLY A 109 -2.28 5.26 31.68
C GLY A 109 -3.58 4.49 31.41
N ARG A 110 -3.86 4.06 30.17
CA ARG A 110 -4.94 3.13 29.87
C ARG A 110 -4.59 1.75 30.42
N THR A 111 -5.49 1.15 31.18
CA THR A 111 -5.31 -0.22 31.70
C THR A 111 -6.12 -1.22 30.91
N ILE A 112 -5.57 -2.40 30.71
CA ILE A 112 -6.21 -3.57 30.10
C ILE A 112 -5.80 -4.81 30.88
N THR A 113 -6.61 -5.85 30.82
CA THR A 113 -6.26 -7.17 31.37
C THR A 113 -5.98 -8.13 30.23
N VAL A 114 -4.84 -8.80 30.26
CA VAL A 114 -4.40 -9.79 29.28
C VAL A 114 -3.95 -11.04 30.02
N ASP A 115 -4.60 -12.15 29.80
CA ASP A 115 -4.32 -13.46 30.46
C ASP A 115 -4.22 -13.32 32.01
N GLY A 116 -5.11 -12.52 32.59
CA GLY A 116 -5.17 -12.28 34.04
C GLY A 116 -4.20 -11.21 34.57
N HIS A 117 -3.31 -10.66 33.76
CA HIS A 117 -2.38 -9.58 34.13
C HIS A 117 -2.95 -8.21 33.81
N GLU A 118 -2.97 -7.32 34.78
CA GLU A 118 -3.35 -5.92 34.56
C GLU A 118 -2.13 -5.14 34.04
N LEU A 119 -2.25 -4.63 32.82
CA LEU A 119 -1.19 -3.90 32.14
C LEU A 119 -1.62 -2.45 31.84
N THR A 120 -0.67 -1.53 31.93
CA THR A 120 -0.87 -0.10 31.69
C THR A 120 -0.16 0.34 30.41
N ALA A 121 -0.81 1.13 29.57
CA ALA A 121 -0.19 1.67 28.37
C ALA A 121 0.98 2.60 28.70
N SER A 122 2.16 2.32 28.16
CA SER A 122 3.37 3.15 28.31
C SER A 122 3.25 4.51 27.62
N GLY A 123 2.27 4.68 26.72
CA GLY A 123 2.13 5.85 25.87
C GLY A 123 2.89 5.73 24.54
N GLN A 124 3.52 4.62 24.29
CA GLN A 124 4.29 4.36 23.07
C GLN A 124 3.44 3.60 22.04
N VAL A 125 3.40 4.12 20.82
CA VAL A 125 2.87 3.43 19.63
C VAL A 125 3.98 3.39 18.61
N VAL A 126 4.32 2.21 18.15
CA VAL A 126 5.36 2.00 17.17
C VAL A 126 4.78 1.40 15.89
N SER A 127 5.53 1.43 14.82
CA SER A 127 5.18 0.80 13.56
C SER A 127 6.35 -0.05 13.11
N GLN A 128 6.44 -1.24 13.69
CA GLN A 128 7.44 -2.24 13.35
C GLN A 128 6.77 -3.35 12.59
N SER A 129 7.22 -3.62 11.36
CA SER A 129 6.75 -4.79 10.65
C SER A 129 7.37 -6.02 11.31
N LEU A 130 6.62 -6.68 12.18
CA LEU A 130 7.00 -7.97 12.76
C LEU A 130 6.81 -9.10 11.76
N GLN A 131 6.00 -8.87 10.72
CA GLN A 131 5.65 -9.84 9.72
C GLN A 131 6.03 -9.34 8.33
N VAL A 132 6.75 -10.16 7.60
CA VAL A 132 7.18 -9.89 6.23
C VAL A 132 6.17 -10.45 5.22
N SER A 133 5.23 -11.30 5.68
CA SER A 133 4.25 -11.97 4.84
C SER A 133 3.07 -11.05 4.47
N SER A 134 2.67 -11.10 3.20
CA SER A 134 1.45 -10.42 2.70
C SER A 134 0.14 -10.99 3.27
N MET A 135 0.20 -12.11 3.99
CA MET A 135 -0.95 -12.84 4.53
C MET A 135 -1.33 -12.42 5.95
N SER A 136 -0.50 -11.64 6.62
CA SER A 136 -0.72 -11.24 8.02
C SER A 136 -1.37 -9.88 8.10
N CYS A 137 -2.67 -9.86 8.31
CA CYS A 137 -3.43 -8.64 8.61
C CYS A 137 -3.55 -8.48 10.14
N LEU A 138 -2.46 -8.10 10.81
CA LEU A 138 -2.52 -7.78 12.23
C LEU A 138 -3.06 -6.37 12.42
N ILE A 139 -4.17 -6.24 13.15
CA ILE A 139 -4.83 -4.94 13.36
C ILE A 139 -3.97 -4.04 14.25
N ALA A 140 -3.56 -4.55 15.40
CA ALA A 140 -2.63 -3.96 16.33
C ALA A 140 -2.13 -5.07 17.24
N VAL A 141 -0.84 -5.13 17.48
CA VAL A 141 -0.22 -6.14 18.33
C VAL A 141 0.21 -5.48 19.64
N LEU A 142 -0.09 -6.10 20.75
CA LEU A 142 0.42 -5.65 22.04
C LEU A 142 1.83 -6.21 22.23
N VAL A 143 2.75 -5.38 22.65
CA VAL A 143 4.05 -5.83 23.15
C VAL A 143 3.98 -5.77 24.67
N VAL A 144 4.17 -6.93 25.28
CA VAL A 144 3.94 -7.13 26.73
C VAL A 144 5.22 -7.64 27.40
N PRO A 145 5.32 -7.58 28.73
CA PRO A 145 6.42 -8.18 29.47
C PRO A 145 6.57 -9.68 29.19
N ASP A 146 7.80 -10.19 29.28
CA ASP A 146 8.14 -11.56 28.90
C ASP A 146 7.46 -12.62 29.81
N GLU A 147 7.07 -12.25 31.01
CA GLU A 147 6.42 -13.12 31.99
C GLU A 147 5.15 -13.76 31.43
N LEU A 148 4.32 -13.00 30.67
CA LEU A 148 3.05 -13.49 30.13
C LEU A 148 3.30 -14.67 29.16
N ALA A 149 4.22 -14.50 28.23
CA ALA A 149 4.56 -15.56 27.29
C ALA A 149 5.24 -16.76 27.99
N ALA A 150 6.07 -16.50 29.01
CA ALA A 150 6.74 -17.54 29.78
C ALA A 150 5.74 -18.40 30.57
N GLU A 151 4.73 -17.80 31.17
CA GLU A 151 3.65 -18.51 31.88
C GLU A 151 2.84 -19.42 30.93
N ARG A 152 2.51 -18.93 29.75
CA ARG A 152 1.81 -19.72 28.72
C ARG A 152 2.64 -20.94 28.29
N PHE A 153 3.94 -20.75 28.03
CA PHE A 153 4.83 -21.86 27.74
C PHE A 153 4.94 -22.85 28.90
N ALA A 154 5.00 -22.37 30.14
CA ALA A 154 5.05 -23.22 31.31
C ALA A 154 3.78 -24.02 31.54
N ALA A 155 2.61 -23.48 31.12
CA ALA A 155 1.31 -24.16 31.10
C ALA A 155 1.22 -25.24 29.99
N GLY A 156 2.14 -25.24 29.04
CA GLY A 156 2.14 -26.17 27.90
C GLY A 156 1.38 -25.66 26.69
N ASP A 157 0.99 -24.40 26.67
CA ASP A 157 0.33 -23.77 25.54
C ASP A 157 1.31 -23.59 24.37
N LEU A 158 0.77 -23.55 23.16
CA LEU A 158 1.49 -23.24 21.95
C LEU A 158 1.15 -21.83 21.47
N PRO A 159 2.10 -21.08 20.90
CA PRO A 159 1.78 -19.81 20.27
C PRO A 159 0.85 -20.00 19.09
N TYR A 160 0.01 -19.00 18.83
CA TYR A 160 -0.87 -18.96 17.67
C TYR A 160 -0.06 -18.96 16.36
N LEU A 161 1.02 -18.19 16.33
CA LEU A 161 1.94 -18.10 15.21
C LEU A 161 3.37 -18.02 15.76
N SER A 162 4.29 -18.75 15.14
CA SER A 162 5.72 -18.66 15.44
C SER A 162 6.46 -18.33 14.16
N GLU A 163 7.15 -17.20 14.13
CA GLU A 163 7.88 -16.71 12.99
C GLU A 163 9.36 -16.66 13.29
N LEU A 164 10.17 -17.16 12.36
CA LEU A 164 11.61 -17.05 12.38
C LEU A 164 12.06 -16.06 11.30
N ASN A 165 12.48 -14.90 11.71
CA ASN A 165 13.09 -13.90 10.86
C ASN A 165 14.60 -14.13 10.76
N VAL A 166 15.16 -14.10 9.55
CA VAL A 166 16.59 -14.32 9.31
C VAL A 166 17.15 -13.28 8.35
N ASN A 167 18.38 -12.85 8.63
CA ASN A 167 19.20 -12.09 7.70
C ASN A 167 20.17 -13.04 7.00
N LEU A 168 20.14 -13.07 5.67
CA LEU A 168 21.00 -13.93 4.86
C LEU A 168 22.28 -13.21 4.46
N ALA A 169 23.37 -13.99 4.37
CA ALA A 169 24.69 -13.50 3.96
C ALA A 169 24.81 -13.25 2.45
N SER A 170 23.82 -13.65 1.66
CA SER A 170 23.83 -13.60 0.19
C SER A 170 22.99 -12.46 -0.35
N ASP A 171 23.43 -11.87 -1.47
CA ASP A 171 22.65 -10.89 -2.23
C ASP A 171 21.41 -11.52 -2.92
N SER A 172 21.45 -12.83 -3.21
CA SER A 172 20.33 -13.60 -3.75
C SER A 172 19.57 -14.31 -2.63
N GLN A 173 18.72 -13.59 -1.93
CA GLN A 173 17.98 -14.08 -0.77
C GLN A 173 17.02 -15.23 -1.13
N GLU A 174 16.32 -15.10 -2.25
CA GLU A 174 15.34 -16.11 -2.68
C GLU A 174 15.99 -17.46 -2.97
N GLN A 175 17.10 -17.48 -3.71
CA GLN A 175 17.80 -18.73 -4.02
C GLN A 175 18.40 -19.36 -2.76
N THR A 176 19.00 -18.55 -1.88
CA THR A 176 19.58 -19.04 -0.62
C THR A 176 18.48 -19.62 0.27
N MET A 177 17.31 -18.98 0.35
CA MET A 177 16.19 -19.51 1.13
C MET A 177 15.64 -20.81 0.53
N LYS A 178 15.52 -20.91 -0.78
CA LYS A 178 15.13 -22.16 -1.46
C LYS A 178 16.10 -23.30 -1.13
N ASP A 179 17.39 -23.04 -1.16
CA ASP A 179 18.41 -24.04 -0.85
C ASP A 179 18.35 -24.47 0.64
N LEU A 180 18.16 -23.50 1.56
CA LEU A 180 17.95 -23.79 2.99
C LEU A 180 16.69 -24.64 3.21
N MET A 181 15.59 -24.30 2.56
CA MET A 181 14.34 -25.05 2.68
C MET A 181 14.45 -26.45 2.03
N ALA A 182 15.18 -26.60 0.95
CA ALA A 182 15.42 -27.88 0.34
C ALA A 182 16.28 -28.80 1.24
N GLU A 183 17.28 -28.25 1.94
CA GLU A 183 18.07 -28.99 2.94
C GLU A 183 17.24 -29.36 4.16
N TYR A 184 16.45 -28.42 4.66
CA TYR A 184 15.50 -28.66 5.74
C TYR A 184 14.54 -29.81 5.39
N GLY A 185 13.97 -29.79 4.18
CA GLY A 185 13.08 -30.82 3.69
C GLY A 185 13.70 -32.22 3.58
N LYS A 186 15.01 -32.32 3.34
CA LYS A 186 15.72 -33.59 3.39
C LYS A 186 15.88 -34.12 4.80
N ALA A 187 16.07 -33.21 5.77
CA ALA A 187 16.24 -33.57 7.17
C ALA A 187 14.92 -33.92 7.88
N VAL A 188 13.84 -33.27 7.45
CA VAL A 188 12.49 -33.43 8.04
C VAL A 188 11.51 -33.89 6.96
N PRO A 189 11.38 -35.21 6.71
CA PRO A 189 10.45 -35.73 5.73
C PRO A 189 8.99 -35.45 6.14
N PRO A 190 8.08 -35.22 5.17
CA PRO A 190 6.69 -34.98 5.44
C PRO A 190 6.09 -36.17 6.21
N SER A 191 5.09 -35.90 7.07
CA SER A 191 4.29 -36.98 7.64
C SER A 191 3.54 -37.70 6.53
N GLU A 192 3.13 -38.97 6.77
CA GLU A 192 2.35 -39.74 5.79
C GLU A 192 1.07 -39.00 5.40
N GLU A 193 0.40 -38.33 6.35
CA GLU A 193 -0.78 -37.52 6.13
C GLU A 193 -0.54 -36.35 5.15
N HIS A 194 0.57 -35.66 5.26
CA HIS A 194 0.93 -34.55 4.35
C HIS A 194 1.33 -35.06 2.97
N ALA A 195 1.98 -36.21 2.90
CA ALA A 195 2.33 -36.84 1.63
C ALA A 195 1.07 -37.31 0.88
N GLU A 196 0.06 -37.84 1.57
CA GLU A 196 -1.22 -38.21 0.99
C GLU A 196 -2.00 -37.01 0.46
N MET A 197 -1.89 -35.84 1.09
CA MET A 197 -2.46 -34.58 0.61
C MET A 197 -1.73 -33.97 -0.59
N GLY A 198 -0.64 -34.59 -1.06
CA GLY A 198 0.17 -34.08 -2.17
C GLY A 198 0.98 -32.83 -1.83
N LEU A 199 1.20 -32.55 -0.55
CA LEU A 199 2.01 -31.44 -0.09
C LEU A 199 3.50 -31.80 -0.19
N THR A 200 4.21 -31.09 -1.07
CA THR A 200 5.66 -31.25 -1.24
C THR A 200 6.39 -30.19 -0.42
N TYR A 201 7.67 -30.42 -0.14
CA TYR A 201 8.53 -29.43 0.54
C TYR A 201 8.67 -28.12 -0.20
N GLU A 202 8.58 -28.16 -1.53
CA GLU A 202 8.64 -26.98 -2.37
C GLU A 202 7.42 -26.07 -2.18
N SER A 203 6.26 -26.68 -1.87
CA SER A 203 5.02 -25.97 -1.66
C SER A 203 4.72 -25.68 -0.19
N ARG A 204 5.00 -26.63 0.72
CA ARG A 204 4.76 -26.49 2.19
C ARG A 204 5.73 -27.37 2.99
N PRO A 205 6.94 -26.90 3.26
CA PRO A 205 7.88 -27.64 4.10
C PRO A 205 7.36 -27.74 5.53
N TRP A 206 7.21 -28.96 6.03
CA TRP A 206 6.79 -29.20 7.42
C TRP A 206 7.99 -29.33 8.37
N PRO A 207 7.99 -28.76 9.59
CA PRO A 207 6.92 -27.97 10.23
C PRO A 207 6.85 -26.49 9.80
N VAL A 208 7.67 -26.05 8.86
CA VAL A 208 7.58 -24.73 8.29
C VAL A 208 6.42 -24.73 7.29
N SER A 209 5.31 -24.06 7.63
CA SER A 209 4.12 -24.01 6.80
C SER A 209 4.23 -22.99 5.65
N TYR A 210 5.07 -21.99 5.80
CA TYR A 210 5.22 -20.91 4.85
C TYR A 210 6.57 -20.18 5.05
N TYR A 211 7.16 -19.71 3.98
CA TYR A 211 8.31 -18.80 4.05
C TYR A 211 8.23 -17.76 2.95
N ASP A 212 8.69 -16.56 3.26
CA ASP A 212 8.85 -15.46 2.31
C ASP A 212 10.27 -14.90 2.38
N THR A 213 10.72 -14.34 1.28
CA THR A 213 11.90 -13.50 1.24
C THR A 213 11.49 -12.06 0.94
N SER A 214 12.27 -11.08 1.39
CA SER A 214 12.00 -9.67 1.02
C SER A 214 12.03 -9.48 -0.50
N GLU A 215 12.84 -10.25 -1.21
CA GLU A 215 12.90 -10.25 -2.67
C GLU A 215 11.58 -10.75 -3.29
N SER A 216 11.01 -11.88 -2.80
CA SER A 216 9.74 -12.42 -3.30
C SER A 216 8.57 -11.49 -2.98
N VAL A 217 8.49 -10.97 -1.76
CA VAL A 217 7.43 -10.03 -1.35
C VAL A 217 7.47 -8.74 -2.17
N ILE A 218 8.66 -8.22 -2.44
CA ILE A 218 8.83 -7.04 -3.30
C ILE A 218 8.43 -7.39 -4.74
N ALA A 219 8.89 -8.53 -5.29
CA ALA A 219 8.58 -8.94 -6.65
C ALA A 219 7.08 -9.14 -6.87
N ASP A 220 6.40 -9.85 -5.97
CA ASP A 220 4.96 -10.08 -6.04
C ASP A 220 4.15 -8.79 -5.88
N SER A 221 4.53 -7.96 -4.91
CA SER A 221 3.89 -6.67 -4.69
C SER A 221 4.12 -5.71 -5.85
N MET A 222 5.31 -5.67 -6.43
CA MET A 222 5.63 -4.79 -7.56
C MET A 222 5.06 -5.31 -8.88
N GLY A 223 5.08 -6.60 -9.12
CA GLY A 223 4.64 -7.20 -10.40
C GLY A 223 3.18 -6.86 -10.71
N LEU A 224 2.26 -7.12 -9.80
CA LEU A 224 0.85 -6.79 -9.96
C LEU A 224 0.61 -5.28 -10.01
N LYS A 225 1.29 -4.50 -9.14
CA LYS A 225 1.18 -3.04 -9.11
C LYS A 225 1.65 -2.42 -10.41
N LEU A 226 2.81 -2.83 -10.92
CA LEU A 226 3.36 -2.35 -12.20
C LEU A 226 2.44 -2.69 -13.37
N LEU A 227 1.90 -3.91 -13.41
CA LEU A 227 0.94 -4.32 -14.45
C LEU A 227 -0.31 -3.45 -14.44
N LEU A 228 -0.91 -3.22 -13.27
CA LEU A 228 -2.11 -2.38 -13.13
C LEU A 228 -1.82 -0.92 -13.49
N VAL A 229 -0.70 -0.37 -13.03
CA VAL A 229 -0.29 1.00 -13.36
C VAL A 229 -0.01 1.15 -14.86
N TYR A 230 0.71 0.19 -15.46
CA TYR A 230 0.97 0.18 -16.90
C TYR A 230 -0.32 0.13 -17.72
N LEU A 231 -1.24 -0.77 -17.36
CA LEU A 231 -2.52 -0.90 -18.04
C LEU A 231 -3.36 0.38 -17.91
N ALA A 232 -3.43 0.95 -16.71
CA ALA A 232 -4.15 2.19 -16.45
C ALA A 232 -3.56 3.38 -17.23
N LEU A 233 -2.24 3.52 -17.24
CA LEU A 233 -1.54 4.55 -18.01
C LEU A 233 -1.74 4.37 -19.52
N TYR A 234 -1.64 3.15 -20.02
CA TYR A 234 -1.85 2.85 -21.44
C TYR A 234 -3.26 3.20 -21.89
N ILE A 235 -4.27 2.73 -21.17
CA ILE A 235 -5.67 3.02 -21.47
C ILE A 235 -5.94 4.52 -21.33
N GLY A 236 -5.48 5.15 -20.25
CA GLY A 236 -5.63 6.58 -20.01
C GLY A 236 -4.99 7.42 -21.11
N PHE A 237 -3.79 7.05 -21.57
CA PHE A 237 -3.12 7.74 -22.67
C PHE A 237 -3.86 7.62 -24.00
N VAL A 238 -4.36 6.42 -24.34
CA VAL A 238 -5.17 6.20 -25.56
C VAL A 238 -6.44 7.07 -25.53
N PHE A 239 -7.16 7.08 -24.39
CA PHE A 239 -8.35 7.93 -24.24
C PHE A 239 -8.01 9.43 -24.33
N LEU A 240 -6.93 9.86 -23.71
CA LEU A 240 -6.45 11.23 -23.76
C LEU A 240 -6.18 11.69 -25.20
N MET A 241 -5.41 10.87 -25.94
CA MET A 241 -5.08 11.15 -27.34
C MET A 241 -6.33 11.19 -28.23
N THR A 242 -7.22 10.21 -28.07
CA THR A 242 -8.46 10.13 -28.85
C THR A 242 -9.37 11.33 -28.56
N THR A 243 -9.57 11.67 -27.30
CA THR A 243 -10.40 12.81 -26.90
C THR A 243 -9.84 14.12 -27.43
N ALA A 244 -8.53 14.33 -27.30
CA ALA A 244 -7.88 15.54 -27.79
C ALA A 244 -7.96 15.65 -29.33
N ALA A 245 -7.80 14.53 -30.06
CA ALA A 245 -7.95 14.49 -31.51
C ALA A 245 -9.37 14.81 -31.94
N VAL A 246 -10.38 14.20 -31.29
CA VAL A 246 -11.79 14.46 -31.59
C VAL A 246 -12.16 15.95 -31.36
N LEU A 247 -11.72 16.49 -30.19
CA LEU A 247 -11.95 17.94 -29.90
C LEU A 247 -11.27 18.83 -30.94
N SER A 248 -10.05 18.48 -31.37
CA SER A 248 -9.34 19.26 -32.38
C SER A 248 -10.05 19.24 -33.72
N VAL A 249 -10.53 18.08 -34.17
CA VAL A 249 -11.28 17.95 -35.43
C VAL A 249 -12.62 18.72 -35.37
N GLN A 250 -13.36 18.59 -34.25
CA GLN A 250 -14.61 19.33 -34.05
C GLN A 250 -14.39 20.85 -34.09
N GLN A 251 -13.34 21.33 -33.41
CA GLN A 251 -13.03 22.77 -33.41
C GLN A 251 -12.59 23.29 -34.76
N LEU A 252 -11.80 22.52 -35.50
CA LEU A 252 -11.41 22.92 -36.86
C LEU A 252 -12.59 22.97 -37.82
N SER A 253 -13.53 22.01 -37.72
CA SER A 253 -14.78 22.04 -38.51
C SER A 253 -15.62 23.25 -38.15
N GLU A 254 -15.84 23.55 -36.87
CA GLU A 254 -16.61 24.71 -36.42
C GLU A 254 -15.96 26.03 -36.84
N VAL A 255 -14.63 26.11 -36.78
CA VAL A 255 -13.89 27.28 -37.27
C VAL A 255 -14.08 27.45 -38.78
N ALA A 256 -14.00 26.36 -39.57
CA ALA A 256 -14.22 26.41 -41.02
C ALA A 256 -15.61 26.94 -41.36
N ASP A 257 -16.66 26.48 -40.68
CA ASP A 257 -18.04 26.94 -40.83
C ASP A 257 -18.22 28.39 -40.36
N SER A 258 -17.36 28.89 -39.50
CA SER A 258 -17.39 30.27 -38.99
C SER A 258 -16.60 31.28 -39.85
N ILE A 259 -15.80 30.83 -40.81
CA ILE A 259 -15.01 31.72 -41.72
C ILE A 259 -15.90 32.80 -42.39
N PRO A 260 -17.09 32.51 -42.93
CA PRO A 260 -17.94 33.55 -43.51
C PRO A 260 -18.33 34.64 -42.51
N ARG A 261 -18.61 34.26 -41.26
CA ARG A 261 -18.94 35.19 -40.17
C ARG A 261 -17.75 36.09 -39.82
N TYR A 262 -16.54 35.56 -39.75
CA TYR A 262 -15.35 36.37 -39.55
C TYR A 262 -15.06 37.32 -40.70
N ARG A 263 -15.40 36.93 -41.95
CA ARG A 263 -15.30 37.80 -43.11
C ARG A 263 -16.26 38.98 -43.02
N LEU A 264 -17.50 38.76 -42.62
CA LEU A 264 -18.48 39.82 -42.39
C LEU A 264 -18.04 40.77 -41.27
N LEU A 265 -17.52 40.26 -40.18
CA LEU A 265 -16.97 41.07 -39.07
C LEU A 265 -15.80 41.96 -39.54
N ALA A 266 -14.93 41.43 -40.38
CA ALA A 266 -13.82 42.19 -40.95
C ALA A 266 -14.33 43.31 -41.90
N GLN A 267 -15.41 43.07 -42.68
CA GLN A 267 -16.06 44.08 -43.51
C GLN A 267 -16.75 45.19 -42.71
N LEU A 268 -17.21 44.86 -41.49
CA LEU A 268 -17.80 45.83 -40.53
C LEU A 268 -16.75 46.62 -39.75
N GLY A 269 -15.45 46.42 -40.04
CA GLY A 269 -14.36 47.18 -39.44
C GLY A 269 -13.81 46.57 -38.15
N CYS A 270 -14.08 45.27 -37.86
CA CYS A 270 -13.45 44.59 -36.77
C CYS A 270 -11.97 44.38 -37.05
N ASP A 271 -11.14 44.78 -36.09
CA ASP A 271 -9.68 44.60 -36.12
C ASP A 271 -9.31 43.10 -36.01
N ARG A 272 -8.19 42.77 -36.65
CA ARG A 272 -7.58 41.42 -36.60
C ARG A 272 -7.41 40.91 -35.16
N ALA A 273 -7.01 41.81 -34.25
CA ALA A 273 -6.82 41.47 -32.84
C ALA A 273 -8.12 41.03 -32.17
N MET A 274 -9.26 41.67 -32.50
CA MET A 274 -10.57 41.30 -31.98
C MET A 274 -11.03 39.92 -32.48
N VAL A 275 -10.86 39.65 -33.77
CA VAL A 275 -11.19 38.33 -34.35
C VAL A 275 -10.35 37.22 -33.75
N LEU A 276 -9.04 37.40 -33.62
CA LEU A 276 -8.16 36.40 -33.03
C LEU A 276 -8.40 36.20 -31.52
N ARG A 277 -8.81 37.27 -30.80
CA ARG A 277 -9.21 37.15 -29.40
C ARG A 277 -10.47 36.31 -29.23
N SER A 278 -11.49 36.56 -30.09
CA SER A 278 -12.70 35.75 -30.09
C SER A 278 -12.40 34.28 -30.38
N LEU A 279 -11.60 34.01 -31.42
CA LEU A 279 -11.18 32.64 -31.77
C LEU A 279 -10.48 31.93 -30.62
N ARG A 280 -9.52 32.64 -29.97
CA ARG A 280 -8.80 32.08 -28.82
C ARG A 280 -9.72 31.77 -27.65
N THR A 281 -10.69 32.67 -27.36
CA THR A 281 -11.66 32.44 -26.28
C THR A 281 -12.57 31.26 -26.58
N GLN A 282 -13.07 31.17 -27.83
CA GLN A 282 -13.91 30.05 -28.26
C GLN A 282 -13.18 28.72 -28.10
N ILE A 283 -12.01 28.55 -28.71
CA ILE A 283 -11.21 27.31 -28.61
C ILE A 283 -10.85 27.03 -27.15
N GLY A 284 -10.46 28.06 -26.39
CA GLY A 284 -10.14 27.91 -24.97
C GLY A 284 -11.30 27.33 -24.14
N ILE A 285 -12.52 27.83 -24.34
CA ILE A 285 -13.71 27.33 -23.63
C ILE A 285 -13.94 25.84 -23.93
N TYR A 286 -13.85 25.44 -25.20
CA TYR A 286 -14.09 24.05 -25.62
C TYR A 286 -13.06 23.08 -25.06
N PHE A 287 -11.81 23.52 -24.86
CA PHE A 287 -10.76 22.69 -24.24
C PHE A 287 -10.80 22.71 -22.70
N VAL A 288 -11.08 23.87 -22.10
CA VAL A 288 -11.04 24.02 -20.64
C VAL A 288 -12.27 23.43 -19.97
N ALA A 289 -13.48 23.58 -20.56
CA ALA A 289 -14.71 23.11 -19.92
C ALA A 289 -14.70 21.59 -19.64
N PRO A 290 -14.37 20.69 -20.60
CA PRO A 290 -14.26 19.27 -20.32
C PRO A 290 -13.18 18.95 -19.28
N LEU A 291 -12.06 19.68 -19.29
CA LEU A 291 -10.97 19.47 -18.35
C LEU A 291 -11.39 19.82 -16.91
N LEU A 292 -12.18 20.88 -16.73
CA LEU A 292 -12.73 21.24 -15.42
C LEU A 292 -13.67 20.16 -14.89
N VAL A 293 -14.59 19.66 -15.74
CA VAL A 293 -15.50 18.58 -15.35
C VAL A 293 -14.73 17.32 -15.00
N ALA A 294 -13.74 16.94 -15.82
CA ALA A 294 -12.86 15.81 -15.55
C ALA A 294 -12.08 16.00 -14.24
N GLY A 295 -11.58 17.21 -13.97
CA GLY A 295 -10.88 17.55 -12.74
C GLY A 295 -11.77 17.41 -11.50
N CYS A 296 -12.99 17.90 -11.53
CA CYS A 296 -13.96 17.73 -10.44
C CYS A 296 -14.27 16.25 -10.20
N HIS A 297 -14.53 15.49 -11.27
CA HIS A 297 -14.82 14.05 -11.15
C HIS A 297 -13.62 13.28 -10.60
N SER A 298 -12.42 13.55 -11.11
CA SER A 298 -11.19 12.91 -10.64
C SER A 298 -10.91 13.22 -9.17
N THR A 299 -11.17 14.45 -8.72
CA THR A 299 -10.99 14.82 -7.31
C THR A 299 -11.92 14.02 -6.40
N CYS A 300 -13.19 13.83 -6.77
CA CYS A 300 -14.12 12.99 -6.03
C CYS A 300 -13.64 11.53 -5.98
N THR A 301 -13.26 10.98 -7.13
CA THR A 301 -12.79 9.59 -7.22
C THR A 301 -11.52 9.36 -6.40
N ILE A 302 -10.53 10.26 -6.52
CA ILE A 302 -9.28 10.18 -5.76
C ILE A 302 -9.55 10.30 -4.25
N SER A 303 -10.47 11.17 -3.83
CA SER A 303 -10.82 11.33 -2.42
C SER A 303 -11.45 10.06 -1.83
N LEU A 304 -12.31 9.39 -2.59
CA LEU A 304 -12.91 8.10 -2.19
C LEU A 304 -11.85 6.99 -2.16
N LEU A 305 -10.98 6.95 -3.16
CA LEU A 305 -9.90 5.97 -3.24
C LEU A 305 -8.89 6.17 -2.11
N TYR A 306 -8.55 7.43 -1.80
CA TYR A 306 -7.64 7.78 -0.71
C TYR A 306 -8.15 7.29 0.65
N LYS A 307 -9.43 7.45 0.93
CA LYS A 307 -10.03 7.00 2.19
C LYS A 307 -10.04 5.48 2.37
N ASN A 308 -10.14 4.73 1.28
CA ASN A 308 -10.40 3.28 1.32
C ASN A 308 -9.19 2.40 0.94
N LEU A 309 -8.30 2.86 0.06
CA LEU A 309 -7.19 2.04 -0.45
C LEU A 309 -5.80 2.58 -0.08
N LEU A 310 -5.63 3.89 -0.02
CA LEU A 310 -4.31 4.51 0.16
C LEU A 310 -3.83 4.51 1.60
N SER A 311 -4.74 4.37 2.56
CA SER A 311 -4.40 4.12 3.96
C SER A 311 -3.61 2.81 4.15
N ILE A 312 -3.76 1.86 3.21
CA ILE A 312 -3.08 0.56 3.24
C ILE A 312 -1.68 0.62 2.59
N TRP A 313 -1.41 1.61 1.70
CA TRP A 313 -0.26 1.55 0.78
C TRP A 313 0.74 2.71 0.93
N GLY A 314 0.52 3.61 1.88
CA GLY A 314 1.38 4.77 2.14
C GLY A 314 1.15 5.96 1.19
N ALA A 315 0.77 7.10 1.75
CA ALA A 315 0.37 8.30 1.01
C ALA A 315 1.50 8.98 0.19
N SER A 316 2.76 8.81 0.58
CA SER A 316 3.90 9.53 -0.01
C SER A 316 4.25 9.07 -1.43
N ALA A 317 4.19 7.77 -1.71
CA ALA A 317 4.49 7.21 -3.04
C ALA A 317 3.44 7.59 -4.09
N VAL A 318 2.18 7.71 -3.66
CA VAL A 318 1.05 8.00 -4.55
C VAL A 318 0.98 9.45 -4.95
N THR A 319 1.34 10.38 -4.06
CA THR A 319 1.33 11.83 -4.36
C THR A 319 2.30 12.19 -5.48
N GLY A 320 3.49 11.58 -5.51
CA GLY A 320 4.47 11.76 -6.59
C GLY A 320 3.96 11.26 -7.95
N ALA A 321 3.40 10.06 -7.98
CA ALA A 321 2.84 9.49 -9.21
C ALA A 321 1.64 10.29 -9.73
N LEU A 322 0.77 10.78 -8.84
CA LEU A 322 -0.36 11.64 -9.17
C LEU A 322 0.09 12.96 -9.80
N ALA A 323 1.10 13.60 -9.22
CA ALA A 323 1.66 14.85 -9.75
C ALA A 323 2.23 14.69 -11.16
N ILE A 324 2.95 13.58 -11.42
CA ILE A 324 3.47 13.26 -12.76
C ILE A 324 2.31 13.01 -13.74
N GLY A 325 1.29 12.27 -13.34
CA GLY A 325 0.10 12.01 -14.15
C GLY A 325 -0.62 13.31 -14.55
N ILE A 326 -0.86 14.21 -13.60
CA ILE A 326 -1.48 15.52 -13.85
C ILE A 326 -0.61 16.34 -14.80
N ALA A 327 0.70 16.40 -14.59
CA ALA A 327 1.62 17.14 -15.46
C ALA A 327 1.58 16.61 -16.89
N LEU A 328 1.53 15.30 -17.09
CA LEU A 328 1.43 14.67 -18.41
C LEU A 328 0.11 15.01 -19.12
N VAL A 329 -1.02 14.93 -18.40
CA VAL A 329 -2.33 15.32 -18.94
C VAL A 329 -2.32 16.78 -19.38
N VAL A 330 -1.85 17.68 -18.54
CA VAL A 330 -1.77 19.12 -18.85
C VAL A 330 -0.86 19.38 -20.05
N ALA A 331 0.29 18.72 -20.14
CA ALA A 331 1.23 18.86 -21.26
C ALA A 331 0.59 18.41 -22.58
N VAL A 332 -0.05 17.24 -22.64
CA VAL A 332 -0.70 16.74 -23.83
C VAL A 332 -1.84 17.68 -24.26
N TYR A 333 -2.69 18.08 -23.33
CA TYR A 333 -3.78 19.01 -23.64
C TYR A 333 -3.28 20.37 -24.14
N ALA A 334 -2.21 20.90 -23.54
CA ALA A 334 -1.60 22.15 -23.99
C ALA A 334 -1.05 22.07 -25.42
N ILE A 335 -0.41 20.94 -25.78
CA ILE A 335 0.07 20.68 -27.15
C ILE A 335 -1.08 20.68 -28.15
N TYR A 336 -2.16 19.95 -27.85
CA TYR A 336 -3.33 19.89 -28.73
C TYR A 336 -4.05 21.24 -28.82
N LEU A 337 -4.23 21.97 -27.72
CA LEU A 337 -4.80 23.31 -27.70
C LEU A 337 -3.97 24.26 -28.59
N ALA A 338 -2.66 24.26 -28.41
CA ALA A 338 -1.76 25.11 -29.19
C ALA A 338 -1.81 24.77 -30.69
N SER A 339 -1.76 23.48 -31.03
CA SER A 339 -1.82 22.98 -32.40
C SER A 339 -3.15 23.38 -33.06
N THR A 340 -4.27 23.13 -32.37
CA THR A 340 -5.60 23.47 -32.85
C THR A 340 -5.75 24.98 -33.08
N TYR A 341 -5.27 25.79 -32.12
CA TYR A 341 -5.29 27.25 -32.25
C TYR A 341 -4.42 27.74 -33.42
N LEU A 342 -3.23 27.22 -33.61
CA LEU A 342 -2.35 27.60 -34.72
C LEU A 342 -2.96 27.30 -36.07
N VAL A 343 -3.56 26.12 -36.24
CA VAL A 343 -4.23 25.73 -37.48
C VAL A 343 -5.49 26.59 -37.72
N ALA A 344 -6.32 26.74 -36.69
CA ALA A 344 -7.53 27.58 -36.76
C ALA A 344 -7.21 29.04 -37.08
N ARG A 345 -6.17 29.59 -36.44
CA ARG A 345 -5.66 30.94 -36.74
C ARG A 345 -5.22 31.08 -38.20
N SER A 346 -4.47 30.10 -38.70
CA SER A 346 -4.06 30.10 -40.10
C SER A 346 -5.25 30.07 -41.06
N ALA A 347 -6.25 29.23 -40.78
CA ALA A 347 -7.46 29.09 -41.59
C ALA A 347 -8.27 30.41 -41.61
N VAL A 348 -8.49 31.03 -40.45
CA VAL A 348 -9.24 32.31 -40.35
C VAL A 348 -8.52 33.44 -41.08
N VAL A 349 -7.21 33.57 -40.88
CA VAL A 349 -6.41 34.65 -41.53
C VAL A 349 -6.36 34.47 -43.04
N SER A 350 -6.25 33.22 -43.52
CA SER A 350 -6.26 32.92 -44.96
C SER A 350 -7.66 33.08 -45.57
N GLY A 351 -8.70 32.60 -44.86
CA GLY A 351 -10.09 32.59 -45.34
C GLY A 351 -10.78 33.96 -45.30
N ALA A 352 -10.44 34.82 -44.34
CA ALA A 352 -11.00 36.17 -44.24
C ALA A 352 -10.34 37.18 -45.23
N GLY A 353 -9.26 36.76 -45.89
CA GLY A 353 -8.51 37.59 -46.84
C GLY A 353 -7.46 38.47 -46.16
N LYS A 354 -6.19 38.33 -46.57
CA LYS A 354 -5.06 39.09 -46.01
C LYS A 354 -5.26 40.63 -46.10
N LYS A 355 -6.02 41.10 -47.06
CA LYS A 355 -6.33 42.55 -47.27
C LYS A 355 -7.42 43.12 -46.36
N LEU A 356 -8.29 42.26 -45.79
CA LEU A 356 -9.39 42.66 -44.93
C LEU A 356 -9.06 42.69 -43.44
N LEU A 357 -7.95 42.11 -43.08
CA LEU A 357 -7.49 42.02 -41.69
C LEU A 357 -6.12 42.75 -41.47
N ALA A 358 -5.68 43.51 -42.41
CA ALA A 358 -4.54 44.40 -42.30
C ALA A 358 -5.00 45.78 -41.79
#